data_4adf789721a63a19ceea3efe5823c0d2
#
_entry.id   4adf789721a63a19ceea3efe5823c0d2
#
_cell.length_a   1.000
_cell.length_b   1.000
_cell.length_c   1.000
_cell.angle_alpha   90.00
_cell.angle_beta   90.00
_cell.angle_gamma   90.00
#
_symmetry.space_group_name_H-M   'P 1'
#
loop_
_entity.id
_entity.type
_entity.pdbx_description
1 polymer ?
#
loop_
_entity_poly.entity_id
_entity_poly.type
_entity_poly.pdbx_seq_one_letter_code
_entity_poly.pdbx_strand_id
1 'polypeptide(L)'
;MKYYNYLSLVAMFLVVGCNSGNVDEEHHYDNKLYISSAAITDDLLIKANIKEATRTVSYRLASPAEQDINITFDATPALTATYNMVYNDHAEALPADCYEIPNKTVTIKKGTVNSDDVVVNFKNTHELNREKRFVLPVTVVNSDIAVLESKKTAYFVFKGAALINVVANIDENYFPVYWKDYTKVSSLKVITVEALVRSSDWVDNRSNALSTVFGVEGGFLLRIGDGDRPRDQFQCVAPGGNFPGPNVVDGLPVDEFVHIAVVYNANTGERSYFKNGEKVYSDNAASGAVNLSSNCYIGYSWEPGRWLPGEISEVRVWNIARTSEQIAANPYEVDPHSEGLLAYWKFNEGTGAKIIDQTGNGNHITGNTTPTWINVELPAVKK
;
A
#
# COMPACT_ATOMS: atom_id res chain seq x y z
N MET A 1 4.28 -70.72 -38.14
CA MET A 1 5.55 -70.16 -38.56
C MET A 1 5.32 -68.72 -39.02
N LYS A 2 5.18 -67.69 -38.08
CA LYS A 2 5.07 -66.29 -38.42
C LYS A 2 5.15 -65.41 -37.12
N TYR A 3 6.16 -65.60 -36.29
CA TYR A 3 6.37 -64.76 -35.08
C TYR A 3 7.83 -64.52 -34.70
N TYR A 4 8.77 -64.61 -35.62
CA TYR A 4 10.20 -64.44 -35.33
C TYR A 4 10.87 -63.20 -35.95
N ASN A 5 10.11 -62.31 -36.61
CA ASN A 5 10.71 -61.17 -37.30
C ASN A 5 10.46 -59.78 -36.62
N TYR A 6 9.92 -59.75 -35.42
CA TYR A 6 9.73 -58.46 -34.72
C TYR A 6 10.66 -58.22 -33.52
N LEU A 7 11.52 -59.23 -33.17
CA LEU A 7 12.43 -59.04 -32.02
C LEU A 7 13.78 -58.43 -32.41
N SER A 8 14.12 -58.32 -33.68
CA SER A 8 15.39 -57.77 -34.15
C SER A 8 15.39 -56.26 -34.39
N LEU A 9 14.21 -55.59 -34.37
CA LEU A 9 14.12 -54.17 -34.64
C LEU A 9 14.04 -53.32 -33.36
N VAL A 10 13.83 -53.93 -32.19
CA VAL A 10 13.77 -53.20 -30.88
C VAL A 10 15.12 -53.10 -30.21
N ALA A 11 16.11 -53.96 -30.62
CA ALA A 11 17.45 -53.91 -30.03
C ALA A 11 18.41 -52.91 -30.66
N MET A 12 18.01 -52.18 -31.73
CA MET A 12 18.88 -51.24 -32.44
C MET A 12 18.63 -49.78 -32.14
N PHE A 13 17.70 -49.46 -31.19
CA PHE A 13 17.42 -48.08 -30.72
C PHE A 13 17.96 -47.74 -29.33
N LEU A 14 18.70 -48.65 -28.70
CA LEU A 14 19.20 -48.45 -27.35
C LEU A 14 20.73 -48.18 -27.26
N VAL A 15 21.38 -47.84 -28.37
CA VAL A 15 22.80 -47.46 -28.37
C VAL A 15 23.02 -46.14 -29.11
N VAL A 16 22.10 -45.17 -28.97
CA VAL A 16 22.46 -43.77 -29.03
C VAL A 16 22.61 -43.35 -27.55
N GLY A 17 23.55 -43.99 -26.91
CA GLY A 17 24.04 -43.54 -25.63
C GLY A 17 24.54 -42.12 -25.78
N CYS A 18 24.19 -41.27 -24.88
CA CYS A 18 24.74 -39.96 -24.66
C CYS A 18 26.23 -39.97 -24.97
N ASN A 19 26.59 -39.40 -26.09
CA ASN A 19 27.95 -38.89 -26.25
C ASN A 19 27.96 -37.64 -25.35
N SER A 20 28.22 -37.82 -24.07
CA SER A 20 28.68 -36.77 -23.18
C SER A 20 30.07 -36.41 -23.66
N GLY A 21 30.14 -35.76 -24.83
CA GLY A 21 31.32 -35.00 -25.15
C GLY A 21 31.57 -34.08 -23.97
N ASN A 22 32.80 -33.99 -23.57
CA ASN A 22 33.38 -33.24 -22.46
C ASN A 22 32.97 -31.75 -22.36
N VAL A 23 31.68 -31.46 -22.40
CA VAL A 23 31.17 -30.11 -22.10
C VAL A 23 31.50 -29.74 -20.65
N ASP A 24 31.61 -30.76 -19.77
CA ASP A 24 31.95 -30.56 -18.37
C ASP A 24 33.43 -30.29 -18.13
N GLU A 25 34.37 -30.73 -19.01
CA GLU A 25 35.80 -30.50 -18.83
C GLU A 25 36.27 -29.13 -19.33
N GLU A 26 35.58 -28.50 -20.29
CA GLU A 26 35.98 -27.18 -20.79
C GLU A 26 35.43 -26.00 -19.98
N HIS A 27 34.31 -26.17 -19.24
CA HIS A 27 33.64 -25.05 -18.57
C HIS A 27 33.25 -25.29 -17.12
N HIS A 28 33.41 -26.48 -16.59
CA HIS A 28 32.96 -26.85 -15.22
C HIS A 28 33.68 -26.07 -14.12
N TYR A 29 34.86 -25.54 -14.38
CA TYR A 29 35.71 -24.80 -13.44
C TYR A 29 36.01 -23.37 -13.86
N ASP A 30 35.29 -22.81 -14.84
CA ASP A 30 35.50 -21.44 -15.24
C ASP A 30 35.27 -20.49 -14.05
N ASN A 31 36.33 -19.79 -13.68
CA ASN A 31 36.27 -18.78 -12.62
C ASN A 31 35.51 -17.57 -13.16
N LYS A 32 34.25 -17.39 -12.75
CA LYS A 32 33.38 -16.29 -13.20
C LYS A 32 33.16 -15.28 -12.10
N LEU A 33 33.05 -14.03 -12.51
CA LEU A 33 32.67 -12.93 -11.66
C LEU A 33 31.16 -12.96 -11.37
N TYR A 34 30.75 -12.73 -10.12
CA TYR A 34 29.36 -12.63 -9.73
C TYR A 34 29.14 -11.73 -8.50
N ILE A 35 27.92 -11.21 -8.33
CA ILE A 35 27.51 -10.48 -7.14
C ILE A 35 27.48 -11.44 -5.94
N SER A 36 28.21 -11.09 -4.86
CA SER A 36 28.41 -11.96 -3.68
C SER A 36 27.15 -12.13 -2.83
N SER A 37 26.22 -11.17 -2.85
CA SER A 37 24.99 -11.25 -2.07
C SER A 37 24.07 -12.38 -2.54
N ALA A 38 23.31 -12.98 -1.63
CA ALA A 38 22.32 -14.01 -1.94
C ALA A 38 21.21 -13.44 -2.82
N ALA A 39 20.70 -12.25 -2.52
CA ALA A 39 19.75 -11.51 -3.31
C ALA A 39 20.45 -10.47 -4.20
N ILE A 40 19.93 -10.28 -5.40
CA ILE A 40 20.37 -9.22 -6.33
C ILE A 40 19.39 -8.04 -6.37
N THR A 41 18.33 -8.06 -5.57
CA THR A 41 17.39 -6.97 -5.34
C THR A 41 17.55 -6.42 -3.94
N ASP A 42 17.51 -5.10 -3.80
CA ASP A 42 17.51 -4.39 -2.52
C ASP A 42 16.36 -3.37 -2.52
N ASP A 43 15.41 -3.55 -1.61
CA ASP A 43 14.24 -2.71 -1.45
C ASP A 43 14.55 -1.50 -0.57
N LEU A 44 14.33 -0.29 -1.09
CA LEU A 44 14.46 0.97 -0.39
C LEU A 44 13.10 1.67 -0.28
N LEU A 45 12.87 2.33 0.85
CA LEU A 45 11.63 3.05 1.08
C LEU A 45 11.76 4.54 0.77
N ILE A 46 10.84 5.07 -0.04
CA ILE A 46 10.70 6.52 -0.26
C ILE A 46 10.04 7.10 1.00
N LYS A 47 10.78 7.97 1.71
CA LYS A 47 10.31 8.63 2.94
C LYS A 47 10.58 10.12 2.86
N ALA A 48 9.63 10.96 3.29
CA ALA A 48 9.75 12.42 3.23
C ALA A 48 10.97 12.99 3.97
N ASN A 49 11.40 12.32 5.04
CA ASN A 49 12.49 12.77 5.92
C ASN A 49 13.85 12.13 5.59
N ILE A 50 13.93 11.22 4.63
CA ILE A 50 15.18 10.56 4.21
C ILE A 50 15.56 11.08 2.84
N LYS A 51 16.53 12.00 2.81
CA LYS A 51 17.01 12.65 1.59
C LYS A 51 18.13 11.87 0.90
N GLU A 52 18.90 11.11 1.66
CA GLU A 52 20.10 10.42 1.21
C GLU A 52 20.15 9.01 1.77
N ALA A 53 20.67 8.09 1.00
CA ALA A 53 20.96 6.71 1.39
C ALA A 53 22.19 6.21 0.65
N THR A 54 22.93 5.27 1.23
CA THR A 54 24.06 4.63 0.58
C THR A 54 23.86 3.13 0.58
N ARG A 55 24.25 2.46 -0.51
CA ARG A 55 24.29 1.01 -0.63
C ARG A 55 25.61 0.60 -1.26
N THR A 56 25.98 -0.65 -1.00
CA THR A 56 27.18 -1.25 -1.58
C THR A 56 26.83 -2.53 -2.32
N VAL A 57 27.58 -2.81 -3.38
CA VAL A 57 27.55 -4.06 -4.11
C VAL A 57 28.97 -4.62 -4.12
N SER A 58 29.13 -5.88 -3.70
CA SER A 58 30.41 -6.56 -3.75
C SER A 58 30.38 -7.66 -4.81
N TYR A 59 31.46 -7.74 -5.58
CA TYR A 59 31.66 -8.78 -6.58
C TYR A 59 32.69 -9.79 -6.10
N ARG A 60 32.55 -11.02 -6.56
CA ARG A 60 33.37 -12.13 -6.11
C ARG A 60 33.68 -13.11 -7.24
N LEU A 61 34.80 -13.80 -7.11
CA LEU A 61 35.17 -14.99 -7.89
C LEU A 61 34.91 -16.27 -7.10
N ALA A 62 34.76 -17.38 -7.77
CA ALA A 62 34.63 -18.70 -7.13
C ALA A 62 35.98 -19.18 -6.55
N SER A 63 37.11 -18.84 -7.18
CA SER A 63 38.46 -19.16 -6.77
C SER A 63 39.38 -17.93 -6.87
N PRO A 64 40.54 -17.92 -6.18
CA PRO A 64 41.45 -16.78 -6.18
C PRO A 64 41.87 -16.34 -7.57
N ALA A 65 41.96 -15.04 -7.77
CA ALA A 65 42.39 -14.46 -9.06
C ALA A 65 43.86 -14.81 -9.34
N GLU A 66 44.15 -15.22 -10.54
CA GLU A 66 45.54 -15.49 -10.99
C GLU A 66 46.34 -14.21 -11.27
N GLN A 67 45.62 -13.12 -11.58
CA GLN A 67 46.15 -11.78 -11.82
C GLN A 67 45.15 -10.74 -11.25
N ASP A 68 45.53 -9.47 -11.29
CA ASP A 68 44.58 -8.38 -10.96
C ASP A 68 43.46 -8.35 -12.00
N ILE A 69 42.20 -8.34 -11.55
CA ILE A 69 41.00 -8.32 -12.39
C ILE A 69 40.33 -6.96 -12.23
N ASN A 70 40.26 -6.19 -13.28
CA ASN A 70 39.56 -4.91 -13.30
C ASN A 70 38.11 -5.12 -13.74
N ILE A 71 37.18 -4.45 -13.04
CA ILE A 71 35.76 -4.54 -13.27
C ILE A 71 35.23 -3.11 -13.39
N THR A 72 34.54 -2.84 -14.47
CA THR A 72 33.80 -1.58 -14.64
C THR A 72 32.30 -1.86 -14.62
N PHE A 73 31.57 -1.08 -13.87
CA PHE A 73 30.11 -1.16 -13.77
C PHE A 73 29.49 0.22 -13.90
N ASP A 74 28.23 0.25 -14.25
CA ASP A 74 27.46 1.49 -14.37
C ASP A 74 25.99 1.24 -14.09
N ALA A 75 25.28 2.33 -13.80
CA ALA A 75 23.83 2.38 -13.83
C ALA A 75 23.34 2.19 -15.28
N THR A 76 22.44 1.26 -15.48
CA THR A 76 21.91 0.95 -16.82
C THR A 76 20.38 0.98 -16.80
N PRO A 77 19.75 2.17 -16.86
CA PRO A 77 18.29 2.33 -16.81
C PRO A 77 17.53 1.50 -17.86
N ALA A 78 18.15 1.20 -19.01
CA ALA A 78 17.56 0.34 -20.04
C ALA A 78 17.20 -1.07 -19.53
N LEU A 79 17.87 -1.57 -18.48
CA LEU A 79 17.55 -2.86 -17.86
C LEU A 79 16.30 -2.84 -16.97
N THR A 80 15.63 -1.70 -16.79
CA THR A 80 14.33 -1.62 -16.09
C THR A 80 13.29 -2.51 -16.76
N ALA A 81 13.25 -2.57 -18.08
CA ALA A 81 12.35 -3.47 -18.81
C ALA A 81 12.62 -4.95 -18.48
N THR A 82 13.89 -5.34 -18.38
CA THR A 82 14.29 -6.70 -17.98
C THR A 82 13.87 -7.00 -16.53
N TYR A 83 14.10 -6.04 -15.62
CA TYR A 83 13.63 -6.16 -14.23
C TYR A 83 12.11 -6.40 -14.18
N ASN A 84 11.32 -5.56 -14.85
CA ASN A 84 9.87 -5.67 -14.87
C ASN A 84 9.39 -7.02 -15.41
N MET A 85 10.06 -7.54 -16.46
CA MET A 85 9.73 -8.85 -17.02
C MET A 85 10.06 -10.00 -16.05
N VAL A 86 11.22 -9.95 -15.38
CA VAL A 86 11.69 -11.02 -14.48
C VAL A 86 10.88 -11.05 -13.19
N TYR A 87 10.54 -9.89 -12.62
CA TYR A 87 9.87 -9.77 -11.32
C TYR A 87 8.38 -9.50 -11.43
N ASN A 88 7.81 -9.48 -12.66
CA ASN A 88 6.41 -9.13 -12.92
C ASN A 88 6.01 -7.83 -12.21
N ASP A 89 6.82 -6.78 -12.42
CA ASP A 89 6.66 -5.46 -11.82
C ASP A 89 6.43 -4.39 -12.89
N HIS A 90 6.08 -3.17 -12.46
CA HIS A 90 5.83 -2.00 -13.32
C HIS A 90 6.68 -0.80 -12.89
N ALA A 91 7.90 -1.05 -12.44
CA ALA A 91 8.82 -0.01 -12.00
C ALA A 91 9.22 0.91 -13.16
N GLU A 92 9.36 2.20 -12.87
CA GLU A 92 10.00 3.19 -13.75
C GLU A 92 11.51 3.21 -13.46
N ALA A 93 12.31 3.68 -14.43
CA ALA A 93 13.72 3.89 -14.18
C ALA A 93 13.91 5.00 -13.12
N LEU A 94 14.81 4.78 -12.15
CA LEU A 94 15.15 5.82 -11.18
C LEU A 94 15.73 7.05 -11.91
N PRO A 95 15.22 8.29 -11.65
CA PRO A 95 15.73 9.49 -12.28
C PRO A 95 17.24 9.69 -12.03
N ALA A 96 17.94 10.23 -13.02
CA ALA A 96 19.41 10.33 -13.00
C ALA A 96 19.96 11.28 -11.92
N ASP A 97 19.15 12.21 -11.44
CA ASP A 97 19.46 13.13 -10.35
C ASP A 97 19.25 12.50 -8.96
N CYS A 98 18.69 11.29 -8.91
CA CYS A 98 18.45 10.56 -7.67
C CYS A 98 19.59 9.61 -7.26
N TYR A 99 20.66 9.50 -8.03
CA TYR A 99 21.77 8.61 -7.67
C TYR A 99 23.13 9.13 -8.17
N GLU A 100 24.20 8.57 -7.59
CA GLU A 100 25.58 8.78 -7.98
C GLU A 100 26.40 7.53 -7.67
N ILE A 101 27.28 7.14 -8.59
CA ILE A 101 28.28 6.08 -8.41
C ILE A 101 29.64 6.73 -8.45
N PRO A 102 30.25 7.08 -7.30
CA PRO A 102 31.49 7.86 -7.26
C PRO A 102 32.68 7.18 -7.93
N ASN A 103 32.76 5.84 -7.80
CA ASN A 103 33.80 5.03 -8.41
C ASN A 103 33.17 3.89 -9.20
N LYS A 104 33.34 3.93 -10.52
CA LYS A 104 32.78 2.93 -11.44
C LYS A 104 33.74 1.77 -11.73
N THR A 105 34.92 1.72 -11.13
CA THR A 105 35.89 0.65 -11.34
C THR A 105 36.42 0.13 -10.03
N VAL A 106 36.40 -1.18 -9.86
CA VAL A 106 37.02 -1.90 -8.73
C VAL A 106 37.95 -2.97 -9.25
N THR A 107 38.86 -3.42 -8.39
CA THR A 107 39.84 -4.45 -8.74
C THR A 107 39.81 -5.60 -7.73
N ILE A 108 39.73 -6.84 -8.23
CA ILE A 108 40.03 -8.03 -7.45
C ILE A 108 41.55 -8.27 -7.56
N LYS A 109 42.24 -8.18 -6.46
CA LYS A 109 43.70 -8.37 -6.43
C LYS A 109 44.09 -9.83 -6.64
N LYS A 110 45.23 -10.05 -7.32
CA LYS A 110 45.83 -11.39 -7.46
C LYS A 110 45.87 -12.10 -6.12
N GLY A 111 45.43 -13.35 -6.11
CA GLY A 111 45.41 -14.21 -4.94
C GLY A 111 44.22 -13.99 -4.00
N THR A 112 43.31 -13.04 -4.33
CA THR A 112 42.06 -12.78 -3.58
C THR A 112 40.84 -13.20 -4.39
N VAL A 113 39.67 -13.27 -3.74
CA VAL A 113 38.40 -13.63 -4.37
C VAL A 113 37.39 -12.48 -4.40
N ASN A 114 37.55 -11.44 -3.58
CA ASN A 114 36.58 -10.36 -3.44
C ASN A 114 37.11 -9.07 -4.05
N SER A 115 36.20 -8.27 -4.62
CA SER A 115 36.46 -6.88 -4.96
C SER A 115 36.32 -5.97 -3.74
N ASP A 116 36.83 -4.74 -3.87
CA ASP A 116 36.33 -3.64 -3.05
C ASP A 116 34.84 -3.43 -3.33
N ASP A 117 34.14 -2.77 -2.37
CA ASP A 117 32.73 -2.46 -2.48
C ASP A 117 32.48 -1.36 -3.53
N VAL A 118 31.49 -1.59 -4.37
CA VAL A 118 30.92 -0.59 -5.26
C VAL A 118 29.92 0.23 -4.46
N VAL A 119 30.19 1.52 -4.29
CA VAL A 119 29.31 2.41 -3.54
C VAL A 119 28.30 3.06 -4.49
N VAL A 120 27.03 3.00 -4.13
CA VAL A 120 25.92 3.71 -4.79
C VAL A 120 25.29 4.67 -3.78
N ASN A 121 25.41 5.95 -4.03
CA ASN A 121 24.79 6.99 -3.24
C ASN A 121 23.46 7.39 -3.86
N PHE A 122 22.41 7.41 -3.05
CA PHE A 122 21.08 7.89 -3.44
C PHE A 122 20.83 9.26 -2.80
N LYS A 123 20.22 10.16 -3.57
CA LYS A 123 19.88 11.53 -3.18
C LYS A 123 18.52 11.92 -3.75
N ASN A 124 17.88 12.93 -3.19
CA ASN A 124 16.57 13.45 -3.64
C ASN A 124 15.43 12.41 -3.68
N THR A 125 15.62 11.22 -3.09
CA THR A 125 14.64 10.13 -3.17
C THR A 125 13.33 10.47 -2.43
N HIS A 126 13.34 11.45 -1.55
CA HIS A 126 12.15 11.96 -0.84
C HIS A 126 11.18 12.72 -1.75
N GLU A 127 11.62 13.16 -2.93
CA GLU A 127 10.81 13.87 -3.93
C GLU A 127 10.11 12.92 -4.92
N LEU A 128 10.49 11.64 -4.91
CA LEU A 128 9.89 10.64 -5.79
C LEU A 128 8.39 10.44 -5.46
N ASN A 129 7.59 10.20 -6.50
CA ASN A 129 6.19 9.83 -6.32
C ASN A 129 6.08 8.50 -5.57
N ARG A 130 5.45 8.52 -4.37
CA ARG A 130 5.32 7.37 -3.48
C ARG A 130 4.35 6.30 -3.97
N GLU A 131 3.49 6.64 -4.93
CA GLU A 131 2.55 5.69 -5.53
C GLU A 131 3.19 4.85 -6.62
N LYS A 132 4.40 5.23 -7.05
CA LYS A 132 5.16 4.55 -8.09
C LYS A 132 6.30 3.73 -7.50
N ARG A 133 6.74 2.75 -8.28
CA ARG A 133 7.99 2.05 -8.05
C ARG A 133 9.06 2.58 -8.99
N PHE A 134 10.28 2.66 -8.49
CA PHE A 134 11.44 3.01 -9.29
C PHE A 134 12.51 1.96 -9.11
N VAL A 135 13.30 1.69 -10.13
CA VAL A 135 14.42 0.75 -10.06
C VAL A 135 15.67 1.34 -10.68
N LEU A 136 16.81 1.15 -10.00
CA LEU A 136 18.14 1.42 -10.55
C LEU A 136 18.86 0.09 -10.75
N PRO A 137 19.01 -0.39 -12.00
CA PRO A 137 19.89 -1.50 -12.30
C PRO A 137 21.34 -1.01 -12.35
N VAL A 138 22.22 -1.63 -11.55
CA VAL A 138 23.67 -1.42 -11.58
C VAL A 138 24.31 -2.72 -12.05
N THR A 139 24.99 -2.69 -13.18
CA THR A 139 25.51 -3.88 -13.85
C THR A 139 26.99 -3.76 -14.21
N VAL A 140 27.67 -4.89 -14.32
CA VAL A 140 29.00 -4.95 -14.91
C VAL A 140 28.89 -4.64 -16.39
N VAL A 141 29.61 -3.60 -16.85
CA VAL A 141 29.67 -3.19 -18.26
C VAL A 141 30.95 -3.66 -18.93
N ASN A 142 32.03 -3.88 -18.16
CA ASN A 142 33.26 -4.47 -18.62
C ASN A 142 33.98 -5.24 -17.51
N SER A 143 34.68 -6.33 -17.84
CA SER A 143 35.49 -7.11 -16.93
C SER A 143 36.55 -7.87 -17.66
N ASP A 144 37.75 -8.00 -17.03
CA ASP A 144 38.87 -8.81 -17.55
C ASP A 144 38.59 -10.33 -17.51
N ILE A 145 37.46 -10.75 -16.89
CA ILE A 145 37.06 -12.16 -16.76
C ILE A 145 35.56 -12.30 -17.10
N ALA A 146 35.15 -13.51 -17.47
CA ALA A 146 33.75 -13.84 -17.73
C ALA A 146 32.86 -13.56 -16.52
N VAL A 147 31.65 -13.08 -16.75
CA VAL A 147 30.66 -12.72 -15.73
C VAL A 147 29.52 -13.73 -15.74
N LEU A 148 29.07 -14.13 -14.57
CA LEU A 148 27.86 -14.97 -14.43
C LEU A 148 26.62 -14.10 -14.70
N GLU A 149 25.98 -14.29 -15.86
CA GLU A 149 24.89 -13.43 -16.35
C GLU A 149 23.72 -13.32 -15.37
N SER A 150 23.37 -14.41 -14.67
CA SER A 150 22.29 -14.42 -13.66
C SER A 150 22.62 -13.63 -12.40
N LYS A 151 23.86 -13.24 -12.18
CA LYS A 151 24.36 -12.49 -11.03
C LYS A 151 25.23 -11.30 -11.42
N LYS A 152 24.97 -10.72 -12.55
CA LYS A 152 25.72 -9.61 -13.16
C LYS A 152 25.18 -8.24 -12.72
N THR A 153 23.86 -8.15 -12.45
CA THR A 153 23.15 -6.90 -12.20
C THR A 153 22.54 -6.89 -10.81
N ALA A 154 22.77 -5.83 -10.06
CA ALA A 154 22.04 -5.52 -8.82
C ALA A 154 20.90 -4.54 -9.14
N TYR A 155 19.75 -4.75 -8.51
CA TYR A 155 18.58 -3.91 -8.67
C TYR A 155 18.23 -3.23 -7.35
N PHE A 156 18.32 -1.91 -7.31
CA PHE A 156 17.86 -1.11 -6.17
C PHE A 156 16.44 -0.64 -6.44
N VAL A 157 15.48 -1.13 -5.66
CA VAL A 157 14.06 -0.92 -5.90
C VAL A 157 13.51 0.07 -4.87
N PHE A 158 13.00 1.20 -5.33
CA PHE A 158 12.37 2.21 -4.51
C PHE A 158 10.86 2.07 -4.55
N LYS A 159 10.25 2.02 -3.36
CA LYS A 159 8.80 2.01 -3.18
C LYS A 159 8.39 2.98 -2.08
N GLY A 160 7.19 3.55 -2.18
CA GLY A 160 6.67 4.40 -1.12
C GLY A 160 6.63 3.67 0.22
N ALA A 161 7.04 4.35 1.28
CA ALA A 161 6.75 3.88 2.63
C ALA A 161 5.23 3.88 2.84
N ALA A 162 4.69 2.86 3.46
CA ALA A 162 3.30 2.85 3.85
C ALA A 162 2.98 4.08 4.71
N LEU A 163 1.89 4.77 4.38
CA LEU A 163 1.38 5.91 5.15
C LEU A 163 0.67 5.42 6.41
N ILE A 164 0.03 4.23 6.32
CA ILE A 164 -0.64 3.57 7.43
C ILE A 164 -0.02 2.19 7.61
N ASN A 165 0.51 1.94 8.82
CA ASN A 165 1.15 0.67 9.16
C ASN A 165 0.32 -0.16 10.16
N VAL A 166 -0.65 0.49 10.82
CA VAL A 166 -1.51 -0.13 11.82
C VAL A 166 -2.90 0.47 11.69
N VAL A 167 -3.93 -0.35 11.84
CA VAL A 167 -5.34 0.04 11.91
C VAL A 167 -6.01 -0.63 13.10
N ALA A 168 -7.16 -0.11 13.54
CA ALA A 168 -7.96 -0.72 14.58
C ALA A 168 -9.06 -1.60 13.99
N ASN A 169 -9.12 -2.88 14.39
CA ASN A 169 -10.33 -3.69 14.23
C ASN A 169 -11.26 -3.36 15.41
N ILE A 170 -12.46 -2.91 15.09
CA ILE A 170 -13.46 -2.43 16.04
C ILE A 170 -14.74 -3.28 16.04
N ASP A 171 -14.65 -4.51 15.58
CA ASP A 171 -15.78 -5.44 15.69
C ASP A 171 -16.18 -5.62 17.16
N GLU A 172 -17.48 -5.61 17.43
CA GLU A 172 -18.08 -5.61 18.78
C GLU A 172 -17.56 -4.50 19.72
N ASN A 173 -17.00 -3.43 19.15
CA ASN A 173 -16.46 -2.28 19.88
C ASN A 173 -16.97 -0.97 19.31
N TYR A 174 -16.88 0.10 20.08
CA TYR A 174 -17.28 1.44 19.67
C TYR A 174 -16.57 2.52 20.46
N PHE A 175 -16.59 3.75 19.92
CA PHE A 175 -15.96 4.92 20.51
C PHE A 175 -16.98 6.05 20.64
N PRO A 176 -17.42 6.41 21.89
CA PRO A 176 -18.19 7.61 22.11
C PRO A 176 -17.37 8.86 21.74
N VAL A 177 -17.97 9.78 21.01
CA VAL A 177 -17.33 11.05 20.63
C VAL A 177 -17.86 12.16 21.54
N TYR A 178 -17.02 12.60 22.46
CA TYR A 178 -17.30 13.74 23.34
C TYR A 178 -16.50 14.95 22.85
N TRP A 179 -17.20 15.85 22.16
CA TRP A 179 -16.60 17.04 21.58
C TRP A 179 -16.11 18.00 22.66
N LYS A 180 -14.86 18.41 22.57
CA LYS A 180 -14.26 19.38 23.50
C LYS A 180 -14.98 20.73 23.45
N ASP A 181 -15.38 21.14 22.26
CA ASP A 181 -16.20 22.31 22.01
C ASP A 181 -17.44 21.89 21.19
N TYR A 182 -18.50 21.51 21.88
CA TYR A 182 -19.75 21.05 21.26
C TYR A 182 -20.44 22.14 20.43
N THR A 183 -20.13 23.44 20.64
CA THR A 183 -20.74 24.55 19.89
C THR A 183 -20.31 24.52 18.42
N LYS A 184 -19.11 24.03 18.12
CA LYS A 184 -18.60 23.90 16.77
C LYS A 184 -19.31 22.82 15.94
N VAL A 185 -20.03 21.92 16.58
CA VAL A 185 -20.66 20.75 15.95
C VAL A 185 -22.17 20.65 16.18
N SER A 186 -22.77 21.61 16.88
CA SER A 186 -24.22 21.60 17.21
C SER A 186 -25.12 22.07 16.07
N SER A 187 -24.61 22.77 15.05
CA SER A 187 -25.40 23.33 13.95
C SER A 187 -24.57 23.50 12.68
N LEU A 188 -24.09 22.39 12.12
CA LEU A 188 -23.28 22.39 10.91
C LEU A 188 -24.17 22.47 9.68
N LYS A 189 -24.11 23.57 8.93
CA LYS A 189 -24.74 23.72 7.61
C LYS A 189 -23.94 23.03 6.50
N VAL A 190 -22.64 22.88 6.72
CA VAL A 190 -21.73 22.20 5.81
C VAL A 190 -20.90 21.22 6.63
N ILE A 191 -20.80 20.01 6.13
CA ILE A 191 -19.97 18.97 6.75
C ILE A 191 -19.42 18.04 5.69
N THR A 192 -18.16 17.64 5.87
CA THR A 192 -17.58 16.47 5.20
C THR A 192 -17.16 15.47 6.27
N VAL A 193 -17.49 14.20 6.08
CA VAL A 193 -17.00 13.09 6.92
C VAL A 193 -16.35 12.07 6.03
N GLU A 194 -15.17 11.61 6.44
CA GLU A 194 -14.39 10.60 5.73
C GLU A 194 -14.00 9.47 6.68
N ALA A 195 -13.87 8.26 6.16
CA ALA A 195 -13.31 7.13 6.87
C ALA A 195 -12.72 6.11 5.89
N LEU A 196 -11.66 5.43 6.31
CA LEU A 196 -11.11 4.27 5.63
C LEU A 196 -11.59 3.02 6.38
N VAL A 197 -12.32 2.15 5.70
CA VAL A 197 -12.97 0.98 6.30
C VAL A 197 -12.67 -0.30 5.52
N ARG A 198 -12.58 -1.44 6.23
CA ARG A 198 -12.50 -2.78 5.65
C ARG A 198 -13.31 -3.73 6.49
N SER A 199 -14.02 -4.66 5.86
CA SER A 199 -14.68 -5.77 6.53
C SER A 199 -14.51 -7.06 5.73
N SER A 200 -14.33 -8.18 6.41
CA SER A 200 -14.43 -9.52 5.82
C SER A 200 -15.87 -10.01 5.74
N ASP A 201 -16.79 -9.31 6.37
CA ASP A 201 -18.18 -9.73 6.51
C ASP A 201 -19.16 -8.54 6.57
N TRP A 202 -19.57 -8.03 5.40
CA TRP A 202 -20.70 -7.12 5.33
C TRP A 202 -22.04 -7.83 5.44
N VAL A 203 -22.08 -9.16 5.28
CA VAL A 203 -23.27 -9.89 4.85
C VAL A 203 -23.84 -10.83 5.92
N ASP A 204 -23.03 -11.40 6.83
CA ASP A 204 -23.47 -12.58 7.58
C ASP A 204 -23.67 -12.44 9.09
N ASN A 205 -24.61 -13.28 9.56
CA ASN A 205 -24.88 -13.76 10.92
C ASN A 205 -25.11 -12.72 12.03
N ARG A 206 -25.24 -11.44 11.69
CA ARG A 206 -25.55 -10.40 12.67
C ARG A 206 -27.07 -10.33 12.88
N SER A 207 -27.49 -10.10 14.10
CA SER A 207 -28.90 -9.86 14.45
C SER A 207 -29.45 -8.59 13.81
N ASN A 208 -28.55 -7.63 13.47
CA ASN A 208 -28.87 -6.37 12.80
C ASN A 208 -28.44 -6.35 11.33
N ALA A 209 -29.26 -5.71 10.50
CA ALA A 209 -29.01 -5.57 9.06
C ALA A 209 -28.04 -4.46 8.71
N LEU A 210 -27.55 -3.65 9.67
CA LEU A 210 -26.70 -2.50 9.40
C LEU A 210 -25.43 -2.47 10.26
N SER A 211 -24.41 -1.81 9.73
CA SER A 211 -23.13 -1.56 10.38
C SER A 211 -22.88 -0.04 10.45
N THR A 212 -22.56 0.47 11.63
CA THR A 212 -22.32 1.90 11.82
C THR A 212 -20.86 2.25 11.61
N VAL A 213 -20.62 3.32 10.84
CA VAL A 213 -19.28 3.90 10.70
C VAL A 213 -19.11 5.07 11.67
N PHE A 214 -19.90 6.12 11.53
CA PHE A 214 -19.77 7.35 12.31
C PHE A 214 -21.09 8.12 12.36
N GLY A 215 -21.40 8.75 13.49
CA GLY A 215 -22.41 9.78 13.57
C GLY A 215 -23.41 9.64 14.70
N VAL A 216 -24.60 10.22 14.47
CA VAL A 216 -25.73 10.31 15.41
C VAL A 216 -26.95 9.67 14.78
N GLU A 217 -27.52 8.67 15.42
CA GLU A 217 -28.74 7.98 14.95
C GLU A 217 -29.89 8.99 14.79
N GLY A 218 -30.61 8.90 13.64
CA GLY A 218 -31.71 9.78 13.31
C GLY A 218 -31.35 11.23 12.98
N GLY A 219 -30.07 11.60 13.09
CA GLY A 219 -29.55 12.95 12.81
C GLY A 219 -28.63 13.00 11.60
N PHE A 220 -27.41 12.52 11.78
CA PHE A 220 -26.41 12.39 10.70
C PHE A 220 -25.58 11.14 10.96
N LEU A 221 -25.76 10.11 10.15
CA LEU A 221 -25.15 8.82 10.40
C LEU A 221 -24.64 8.19 9.09
N LEU A 222 -23.37 7.86 9.05
CA LEU A 222 -22.77 7.02 8.01
C LEU A 222 -22.92 5.56 8.43
N ARG A 223 -23.62 4.78 7.63
CA ARG A 223 -23.86 3.35 7.90
C ARG A 223 -23.80 2.52 6.63
N ILE A 224 -23.63 1.21 6.79
CA ILE A 224 -23.57 0.25 5.70
C ILE A 224 -24.64 -0.81 5.98
N GLY A 225 -25.48 -1.08 4.98
CA GLY A 225 -26.67 -1.91 5.15
C GLY A 225 -27.85 -1.20 5.82
N ASP A 226 -29.02 -1.79 5.74
CA ASP A 226 -30.26 -1.52 6.47
C ASP A 226 -31.28 -2.60 6.10
N GLY A 227 -32.48 -2.56 6.73
CA GLY A 227 -33.55 -3.50 6.44
C GLY A 227 -34.12 -3.41 5.02
N ASP A 228 -33.92 -2.27 4.31
CA ASP A 228 -34.41 -2.00 2.97
C ASP A 228 -33.37 -2.19 1.84
N ARG A 229 -32.13 -2.59 2.18
CA ARG A 229 -31.01 -2.66 1.26
C ARG A 229 -30.05 -3.79 1.55
N PRO A 230 -29.19 -4.19 0.58
CA PRO A 230 -28.08 -5.08 0.83
C PRO A 230 -27.16 -4.62 1.94
N ARG A 231 -26.59 -5.54 2.69
CA ARG A 231 -25.78 -5.27 3.89
C ARG A 231 -24.43 -4.62 3.60
N ASP A 232 -23.98 -4.66 2.36
CA ASP A 232 -22.76 -4.05 1.85
C ASP A 232 -22.97 -2.62 1.29
N GLN A 233 -24.23 -2.16 1.18
CA GLN A 233 -24.52 -0.86 0.58
C GLN A 233 -24.49 0.28 1.58
N PHE A 234 -23.72 1.31 1.22
CA PHE A 234 -23.60 2.54 1.98
C PHE A 234 -24.91 3.33 2.02
N GLN A 235 -25.17 3.96 3.17
CA GLN A 235 -26.21 4.97 3.35
C GLN A 235 -25.76 6.05 4.34
N CYS A 236 -26.08 7.29 4.04
CA CYS A 236 -26.04 8.39 4.99
C CYS A 236 -27.47 8.77 5.41
N VAL A 237 -27.73 8.72 6.70
CA VAL A 237 -28.90 9.37 7.29
C VAL A 237 -28.57 10.85 7.45
N ALA A 238 -29.39 11.75 6.97
CA ALA A 238 -29.14 13.18 7.08
C ALA A 238 -30.45 13.99 7.04
N PRO A 239 -30.44 15.25 7.50
CA PRO A 239 -31.56 16.15 7.25
C PRO A 239 -31.83 16.27 5.75
N GLY A 240 -33.12 16.15 5.34
CA GLY A 240 -33.51 16.04 3.94
C GLY A 240 -33.68 14.60 3.45
N GLY A 241 -33.48 13.61 4.33
CA GLY A 241 -33.72 12.18 4.06
C GLY A 241 -32.44 11.39 3.85
N ASN A 242 -32.57 10.06 3.85
CA ASN A 242 -31.44 9.14 3.68
C ASN A 242 -30.97 9.08 2.23
N PHE A 243 -29.67 8.91 2.00
CA PHE A 243 -29.07 8.80 0.68
C PHE A 243 -27.76 7.96 0.69
N PRO A 244 -27.33 7.33 -0.40
CA PRO A 244 -28.13 6.98 -1.59
C PRO A 244 -29.35 6.11 -1.25
N GLY A 245 -30.31 6.04 -2.20
CA GLY A 245 -31.40 5.06 -2.14
C GLY A 245 -30.89 3.63 -2.27
N PRO A 246 -31.71 2.60 -1.95
CA PRO A 246 -31.35 1.21 -2.12
C PRO A 246 -31.02 0.88 -3.60
N ASN A 247 -29.95 0.12 -3.81
CA ASN A 247 -29.49 -0.34 -5.14
C ASN A 247 -29.13 0.78 -6.14
N VAL A 248 -28.83 1.98 -5.65
CA VAL A 248 -28.40 3.12 -6.49
C VAL A 248 -26.89 3.13 -6.68
N VAL A 249 -26.13 2.59 -5.72
CA VAL A 249 -24.67 2.47 -5.78
C VAL A 249 -24.26 1.03 -5.48
N ASP A 250 -23.12 0.63 -6.03
CA ASP A 250 -22.53 -0.68 -5.75
C ASP A 250 -22.14 -0.81 -4.28
N GLY A 251 -22.26 -2.02 -3.74
CA GLY A 251 -21.83 -2.36 -2.41
C GLY A 251 -20.32 -2.19 -2.20
N LEU A 252 -19.91 -2.23 -0.94
CA LEU A 252 -18.51 -2.25 -0.57
C LEU A 252 -17.95 -3.65 -0.73
N PRO A 253 -16.72 -3.81 -1.27
CA PRO A 253 -16.06 -5.12 -1.35
C PRO A 253 -15.73 -5.65 0.04
N VAL A 254 -15.58 -6.96 0.16
CA VAL A 254 -15.01 -7.62 1.36
C VAL A 254 -13.49 -7.67 1.25
N ASP A 255 -12.81 -7.68 2.41
CA ASP A 255 -11.35 -7.80 2.55
C ASP A 255 -10.52 -6.69 1.88
N GLU A 256 -11.15 -5.63 1.40
CA GLU A 256 -10.49 -4.49 0.78
C GLU A 256 -10.74 -3.21 1.59
N PHE A 257 -9.69 -2.38 1.75
CA PHE A 257 -9.87 -1.05 2.32
C PHE A 257 -10.53 -0.13 1.30
N VAL A 258 -11.61 0.49 1.74
CA VAL A 258 -12.36 1.47 0.96
C VAL A 258 -12.37 2.80 1.69
N HIS A 259 -11.92 3.85 1.02
CA HIS A 259 -12.11 5.21 1.49
C HIS A 259 -13.52 5.68 1.14
N ILE A 260 -14.33 5.94 2.14
CA ILE A 260 -15.67 6.50 2.00
C ILE A 260 -15.66 7.95 2.45
N ALA A 261 -16.38 8.81 1.72
CA ALA A 261 -16.57 10.19 2.11
C ALA A 261 -17.98 10.68 1.78
N VAL A 262 -18.52 11.51 2.67
CA VAL A 262 -19.81 12.20 2.49
C VAL A 262 -19.57 13.69 2.56
N VAL A 263 -20.04 14.41 1.56
CA VAL A 263 -20.15 15.88 1.58
C VAL A 263 -21.63 16.24 1.69
N TYR A 264 -21.98 17.05 2.67
CA TYR A 264 -23.31 17.56 2.88
C TYR A 264 -23.25 19.09 3.01
N ASN A 265 -24.03 19.80 2.19
CA ASN A 265 -24.03 21.26 2.15
C ASN A 265 -25.46 21.81 2.07
N ALA A 266 -26.05 22.13 3.23
CA ALA A 266 -27.38 22.69 3.31
C ALA A 266 -27.50 24.13 2.74
N ASN A 267 -26.39 24.82 2.49
CA ASN A 267 -26.41 26.15 1.88
C ASN A 267 -26.67 26.08 0.38
N THR A 268 -26.19 25.02 -0.29
CA THR A 268 -26.37 24.77 -1.72
C THR A 268 -27.48 23.74 -2.01
N GLY A 269 -27.84 22.94 -1.01
CA GLY A 269 -28.67 21.76 -1.16
C GLY A 269 -27.92 20.50 -1.55
N GLU A 270 -26.65 20.59 -1.97
CA GLU A 270 -25.88 19.45 -2.47
C GLU A 270 -25.51 18.49 -1.34
N ARG A 271 -25.62 17.20 -1.64
CA ARG A 271 -25.03 16.10 -0.87
C ARG A 271 -24.47 15.06 -1.82
N SER A 272 -23.31 14.53 -1.46
CA SER A 272 -22.56 13.62 -2.31
C SER A 272 -21.93 12.50 -1.50
N TYR A 273 -21.83 11.30 -2.11
CA TYR A 273 -21.10 10.17 -1.57
C TYR A 273 -19.96 9.79 -2.50
N PHE A 274 -18.80 9.52 -1.92
CA PHE A 274 -17.57 9.15 -2.62
C PHE A 274 -17.09 7.78 -2.15
N LYS A 275 -16.60 6.98 -3.10
CA LYS A 275 -15.94 5.69 -2.86
C LYS A 275 -14.56 5.72 -3.53
N ASN A 276 -13.48 5.56 -2.76
CA ASN A 276 -12.09 5.61 -3.22
C ASN A 276 -11.75 6.88 -4.04
N GLY A 277 -12.24 8.03 -3.59
CA GLY A 277 -12.01 9.31 -4.25
C GLY A 277 -12.95 9.63 -5.42
N GLU A 278 -13.71 8.64 -5.90
CA GLU A 278 -14.68 8.84 -6.97
C GLU A 278 -16.05 9.24 -6.40
N LYS A 279 -16.68 10.30 -6.96
CA LYS A 279 -18.04 10.70 -6.65
C LYS A 279 -19.01 9.72 -7.30
N VAL A 280 -19.56 8.79 -6.50
CA VAL A 280 -20.47 7.73 -6.99
C VAL A 280 -21.96 8.10 -6.85
N TYR A 281 -22.27 9.14 -6.09
CA TYR A 281 -23.63 9.65 -5.95
C TYR A 281 -23.64 11.14 -5.61
N SER A 282 -24.64 11.86 -6.13
CA SER A 282 -25.01 13.20 -5.65
C SER A 282 -26.48 13.52 -5.93
N ASP A 283 -27.05 14.37 -5.07
CA ASP A 283 -28.36 14.99 -5.27
C ASP A 283 -28.40 16.39 -4.63
N ASN A 284 -29.56 17.04 -4.66
CA ASN A 284 -29.76 18.38 -4.13
C ASN A 284 -30.85 18.41 -3.04
N ALA A 285 -30.83 17.47 -2.11
CA ALA A 285 -31.83 17.37 -1.05
C ALA A 285 -31.30 17.69 0.35
N ALA A 286 -30.07 18.22 0.48
CA ALA A 286 -29.56 18.68 1.76
C ALA A 286 -30.40 19.83 2.29
N SER A 287 -30.89 19.68 3.54
CA SER A 287 -31.74 20.70 4.18
C SER A 287 -31.55 20.68 5.71
N GLY A 288 -31.50 21.86 6.32
CA GLY A 288 -31.29 21.92 7.76
C GLY A 288 -29.83 21.74 8.17
N ALA A 289 -29.54 21.86 9.45
CA ALA A 289 -28.23 21.72 10.02
C ALA A 289 -28.03 20.33 10.64
N VAL A 290 -26.82 19.82 10.54
CA VAL A 290 -26.36 18.61 11.23
C VAL A 290 -25.95 18.96 12.65
N ASN A 291 -26.34 18.12 13.62
CA ASN A 291 -25.96 18.24 15.01
C ASN A 291 -25.24 16.95 15.46
N LEU A 292 -23.97 17.08 15.83
CA LEU A 292 -23.13 16.00 16.33
C LEU A 292 -22.80 16.16 17.83
N SER A 293 -23.41 17.13 18.52
CA SER A 293 -23.01 17.52 19.89
C SER A 293 -23.32 16.49 20.99
N SER A 294 -24.16 15.50 20.70
CA SER A 294 -24.53 14.46 21.67
C SER A 294 -24.83 13.13 20.93
N ASN A 295 -24.65 12.03 21.65
CA ASN A 295 -24.89 10.67 21.14
C ASN A 295 -24.17 10.36 19.82
N CYS A 296 -22.98 10.97 19.62
CA CYS A 296 -22.14 10.75 18.48
C CYS A 296 -21.17 9.60 18.76
N TYR A 297 -21.06 8.66 17.82
CA TYR A 297 -20.23 7.46 17.99
C TYR A 297 -19.49 7.12 16.70
N ILE A 298 -18.38 6.40 16.87
CA ILE A 298 -17.74 5.60 15.82
C ILE A 298 -18.03 4.14 16.14
N GLY A 299 -18.51 3.37 15.17
CA GLY A 299 -18.78 1.94 15.30
C GLY A 299 -20.06 1.57 16.07
N TYR A 300 -20.95 2.52 16.36
CA TYR A 300 -22.18 2.24 17.11
C TYR A 300 -23.31 3.20 16.75
N SER A 301 -24.57 2.69 16.78
CA SER A 301 -25.78 3.51 16.78
C SER A 301 -26.93 2.75 17.41
N TRP A 302 -27.71 3.43 18.24
CA TRP A 302 -28.96 2.98 18.82
C TRP A 302 -28.89 1.74 19.73
N GLU A 303 -28.39 0.58 19.24
CA GLU A 303 -28.39 -0.69 19.95
C GLU A 303 -27.15 -1.55 19.67
N PRO A 304 -26.82 -2.50 20.55
CA PRO A 304 -25.76 -3.48 20.31
C PRO A 304 -26.01 -4.29 19.02
N GLY A 305 -24.93 -4.73 18.37
CA GLY A 305 -24.97 -5.50 17.13
C GLY A 305 -24.90 -4.65 15.86
N ARG A 306 -24.98 -3.30 15.97
CA ARG A 306 -24.79 -2.38 14.85
C ARG A 306 -23.33 -1.93 14.68
N TRP A 307 -22.38 -2.74 15.19
CA TRP A 307 -20.95 -2.45 15.07
C TRP A 307 -20.49 -2.45 13.63
N LEU A 308 -19.38 -1.74 13.40
CA LEU A 308 -18.60 -1.92 12.16
C LEU A 308 -17.85 -3.27 12.23
N PRO A 309 -18.14 -4.25 11.34
CA PRO A 309 -17.55 -5.57 11.43
C PRO A 309 -16.16 -5.63 10.78
N GLY A 310 -15.18 -4.98 11.34
CA GLY A 310 -13.84 -4.97 10.77
C GLY A 310 -12.99 -3.78 11.19
N GLU A 311 -12.15 -3.34 10.28
CA GLU A 311 -11.15 -2.33 10.53
C GLU A 311 -11.59 -0.94 10.10
N ILE A 312 -11.07 0.04 10.86
CA ILE A 312 -11.26 1.46 10.60
C ILE A 312 -9.94 2.23 10.75
N SER A 313 -9.80 3.26 9.96
CA SER A 313 -8.72 4.24 10.03
C SER A 313 -9.17 5.56 9.41
N GLU A 314 -8.38 6.62 9.58
CA GLU A 314 -8.53 7.90 8.89
C GLU A 314 -9.93 8.53 9.01
N VAL A 315 -10.53 8.46 10.21
CA VAL A 315 -11.82 9.10 10.46
C VAL A 315 -11.62 10.60 10.63
N ARG A 316 -12.25 11.38 9.73
CA ARG A 316 -12.10 12.83 9.65
C ARG A 316 -13.44 13.53 9.59
N VAL A 317 -13.57 14.62 10.32
CA VAL A 317 -14.78 15.45 10.33
C VAL A 317 -14.39 16.89 10.04
N TRP A 318 -15.02 17.46 9.01
CA TRP A 318 -14.76 18.81 8.52
C TRP A 318 -16.03 19.66 8.58
N ASN A 319 -15.88 20.97 8.81
CA ASN A 319 -16.97 21.93 8.69
C ASN A 319 -16.99 22.66 7.32
N ILE A 320 -16.34 22.09 6.34
CA ILE A 320 -16.31 22.58 4.95
C ILE A 320 -16.75 21.47 3.99
N ALA A 321 -17.20 21.87 2.79
CA ALA A 321 -17.40 20.95 1.68
C ALA A 321 -16.07 20.71 0.98
N ARG A 322 -15.47 19.53 1.16
CA ARG A 322 -14.26 19.16 0.43
C ARG A 322 -14.58 18.88 -1.04
N THR A 323 -13.67 19.30 -1.92
CA THR A 323 -13.84 19.05 -3.36
C THR A 323 -13.51 17.59 -3.72
N SER A 324 -13.95 17.15 -4.89
CA SER A 324 -13.63 15.81 -5.41
C SER A 324 -12.12 15.58 -5.49
N GLU A 325 -11.38 16.59 -5.94
CA GLU A 325 -9.90 16.53 -6.05
C GLU A 325 -9.23 16.39 -4.67
N GLN A 326 -9.73 17.12 -3.67
CA GLN A 326 -9.19 17.03 -2.30
C GLN A 326 -9.43 15.66 -1.69
N ILE A 327 -10.61 15.07 -1.91
CA ILE A 327 -10.98 13.75 -1.40
C ILE A 327 -10.16 12.67 -2.12
N ALA A 328 -10.05 12.75 -3.45
CA ALA A 328 -9.32 11.79 -4.25
C ALA A 328 -7.80 11.80 -3.98
N ALA A 329 -7.22 12.97 -3.72
CA ALA A 329 -5.78 13.12 -3.50
C ALA A 329 -5.29 12.62 -2.13
N ASN A 330 -6.18 12.48 -1.14
CA ASN A 330 -5.76 12.32 0.26
C ASN A 330 -6.51 11.20 1.02
N PRO A 331 -6.66 9.99 0.46
CA PRO A 331 -7.41 8.93 1.14
C PRO A 331 -6.69 8.39 2.39
N TYR A 332 -5.36 8.45 2.45
CA TYR A 332 -4.54 7.81 3.50
C TYR A 332 -3.90 8.78 4.49
N GLU A 333 -3.91 10.07 4.21
CA GLU A 333 -3.36 11.08 5.12
C GLU A 333 -3.83 12.47 4.72
N VAL A 334 -4.03 13.36 5.71
CA VAL A 334 -4.21 14.80 5.52
C VAL A 334 -3.33 15.57 6.52
N ASP A 335 -3.03 16.82 6.22
CA ASP A 335 -2.40 17.71 7.20
C ASP A 335 -3.37 17.94 8.37
N PRO A 336 -3.00 17.59 9.62
CA PRO A 336 -3.85 17.77 10.79
C PRO A 336 -4.26 19.22 11.06
N HIS A 337 -3.52 20.18 10.48
CA HIS A 337 -3.79 21.61 10.62
C HIS A 337 -4.57 22.21 9.45
N SER A 338 -5.13 21.34 8.57
CA SER A 338 -5.95 21.79 7.45
C SER A 338 -7.14 22.62 7.91
N GLU A 339 -7.42 23.70 7.17
CA GLU A 339 -8.57 24.56 7.44
C GLU A 339 -9.88 23.76 7.40
N GLY A 340 -10.73 23.97 8.40
CA GLY A 340 -12.02 23.32 8.50
C GLY A 340 -12.00 21.90 9.07
N LEU A 341 -10.85 21.32 9.39
CA LEU A 341 -10.75 20.01 10.05
C LEU A 341 -11.07 20.12 11.54
N LEU A 342 -12.22 19.58 11.94
CA LEU A 342 -12.71 19.62 13.32
C LEU A 342 -12.14 18.51 14.18
N ALA A 343 -12.01 17.30 13.63
CA ALA A 343 -11.43 16.14 14.29
C ALA A 343 -10.79 15.19 13.28
N TYR A 344 -9.72 14.54 13.69
CA TYR A 344 -8.98 13.57 12.88
C TYR A 344 -8.45 12.43 13.76
N TRP A 345 -9.00 11.25 13.62
CA TRP A 345 -8.60 10.05 14.33
C TRP A 345 -7.99 9.05 13.35
N LYS A 346 -6.67 8.85 13.49
CA LYS A 346 -5.92 7.95 12.59
C LYS A 346 -6.18 6.47 12.88
N PHE A 347 -6.49 6.11 14.11
CA PHE A 347 -6.60 4.72 14.56
C PHE A 347 -5.33 3.92 14.28
N ASN A 348 -4.19 4.47 14.62
CA ASN A 348 -2.86 3.91 14.33
C ASN A 348 -1.95 3.82 15.57
N GLU A 349 -2.51 3.91 16.78
CA GLU A 349 -1.76 3.89 18.02
C GLU A 349 -1.09 2.55 18.31
N GLY A 350 -1.61 1.44 17.77
CA GLY A 350 -1.04 0.09 17.92
C GLY A 350 -1.19 -0.51 19.32
N THR A 351 -1.75 0.21 20.29
CA THR A 351 -1.93 -0.24 21.66
C THR A 351 -2.96 0.60 22.41
N GLY A 352 -3.59 0.00 23.44
CA GLY A 352 -4.56 0.69 24.27
C GLY A 352 -5.89 0.97 23.59
N ALA A 353 -6.79 1.67 24.27
CA ALA A 353 -8.14 1.99 23.80
C ALA A 353 -8.33 3.49 23.47
N LYS A 354 -7.34 4.34 23.79
CA LYS A 354 -7.42 5.77 23.55
C LYS A 354 -6.91 6.11 22.14
N ILE A 355 -7.73 6.83 21.37
CA ILE A 355 -7.39 7.33 20.03
C ILE A 355 -7.21 8.85 20.14
N ILE A 356 -6.09 9.32 19.60
CA ILE A 356 -5.71 10.72 19.67
C ILE A 356 -6.31 11.50 18.50
N ASP A 357 -6.98 12.61 18.79
CA ASP A 357 -7.33 13.61 17.79
C ASP A 357 -6.05 14.34 17.35
N GLN A 358 -5.71 14.20 16.10
CA GLN A 358 -4.48 14.74 15.51
C GLN A 358 -4.54 16.25 15.27
N THR A 359 -5.73 16.86 15.26
CA THR A 359 -5.92 18.29 14.94
C THR A 359 -5.42 19.24 16.03
N GLY A 360 -5.20 18.74 17.26
CA GLY A 360 -4.94 19.57 18.43
C GLY A 360 -6.20 20.19 19.06
N ASN A 361 -7.41 19.97 18.52
CA ASN A 361 -8.67 20.47 19.09
C ASN A 361 -9.07 19.72 20.35
N GLY A 362 -8.41 18.61 20.68
CA GLY A 362 -8.58 17.86 21.91
C GLY A 362 -9.78 16.92 21.94
N ASN A 363 -10.31 16.54 20.78
CA ASN A 363 -11.43 15.59 20.65
C ASN A 363 -10.93 14.14 20.71
N HIS A 364 -10.07 13.83 21.70
CA HIS A 364 -9.62 12.45 21.90
C HIS A 364 -10.80 11.56 22.29
N ILE A 365 -10.80 10.32 21.81
CA ILE A 365 -11.83 9.33 22.09
C ILE A 365 -11.22 8.11 22.77
N THR A 366 -12.06 7.35 23.45
CA THR A 366 -11.66 6.10 24.10
C THR A 366 -12.68 5.03 23.78
N GLY A 367 -12.22 3.88 23.32
CA GLY A 367 -13.08 2.74 23.02
C GLY A 367 -13.73 2.16 24.27
N ASN A 368 -14.90 1.59 24.10
CA ASN A 368 -15.57 0.83 25.16
C ASN A 368 -14.68 -0.33 25.64
N THR A 369 -13.95 -0.93 24.71
CA THR A 369 -12.87 -1.89 24.98
C THR A 369 -11.62 -1.51 24.19
N THR A 370 -10.49 -2.17 24.45
CA THR A 370 -9.29 -2.05 23.61
C THR A 370 -9.56 -2.71 22.27
N PRO A 371 -9.39 -2.01 21.14
CA PRO A 371 -9.53 -2.62 19.82
C PRO A 371 -8.40 -3.63 19.55
N THR A 372 -8.62 -4.54 18.63
CA THR A 372 -7.54 -5.37 18.09
C THR A 372 -6.75 -4.56 17.06
N TRP A 373 -5.46 -4.41 17.30
CA TRP A 373 -4.56 -3.69 16.40
C TRP A 373 -4.04 -4.61 15.30
N ILE A 374 -4.25 -4.22 14.04
CA ILE A 374 -3.88 -5.01 12.86
C ILE A 374 -2.76 -4.29 12.11
N ASN A 375 -1.66 -5.00 11.86
CA ASN A 375 -0.59 -4.49 11.01
C ASN A 375 -1.02 -4.53 9.54
N VAL A 376 -0.80 -3.43 8.84
CA VAL A 376 -1.12 -3.25 7.41
C VAL A 376 -0.01 -2.47 6.71
N GLU A 377 -0.06 -2.43 5.39
CA GLU A 377 0.75 -1.52 4.57
C GLU A 377 -0.18 -0.81 3.59
N LEU A 378 -0.50 0.48 3.85
CA LEU A 378 -1.41 1.25 2.99
C LEU A 378 -0.77 2.58 2.56
N PRO A 379 -0.98 3.02 1.28
CA PRO A 379 -1.62 2.25 0.22
C PRO A 379 -0.90 0.92 -0.03
N ALA A 380 -1.67 -0.10 -0.35
CA ALA A 380 -1.09 -1.36 -0.78
C ALA A 380 -0.29 -1.11 -2.08
N VAL A 381 0.96 -1.49 -2.09
CA VAL A 381 1.79 -1.40 -3.30
C VAL A 381 1.20 -2.39 -4.31
N LYS A 382 0.61 -1.88 -5.37
CA LYS A 382 0.11 -2.74 -6.46
C LYS A 382 1.30 -3.54 -7.01
N LYS A 383 1.17 -4.88 -6.93
CA LYS A 383 2.12 -5.82 -7.54
C LYS A 383 1.97 -5.81 -9.04
#